data_ea0918f2125b99c6eeca5a20e991e8dd
#
_entry.id   ea0918f2125b99c6eeca5a20e991e8dd
#
_cell.length_a   1.000
_cell.length_b   1.000
_cell.length_c   1.000
_cell.angle_alpha   90.00
_cell.angle_beta   90.00
_cell.angle_gamma   90.00
#
_symmetry.space_group_name_H-M   'P 1'
#
loop_
_entity.id
_entity.type
_entity.pdbx_description
1 polymer ?
#
loop_
_entity_poly.entity_id
_entity_poly.type
_entity_poly.pdbx_seq_one_letter_code
_entity_poly.pdbx_strand_id
1 'polypeptide(L)'
;QDMEFTVQEGKLWFLQTRNGKRTGAAMVKIAMDMFRQGMIDEKAAILRVDPLKLDELLHPVFDKKAIKEAKLIAKGLAASPGAASGRVVFNADDAADWAQHGEKVIMERVETSPEDLAGMAAAQGFLTARGGMTSHAAVVARGMGKCCVSGAGTLKIDYATKTMEVDGLVIKEGDYISF
;
A
#
# COMPACT_ATOMS: atom_id res chain seq x y z
N GLN A 1 8.28 -16.10 18.47
CA GLN A 1 9.38 -15.38 19.12
C GLN A 1 10.52 -15.21 18.15
N ASP A 2 11.34 -14.19 18.36
CA ASP A 2 12.57 -13.90 17.64
C ASP A 2 13.71 -14.17 18.62
N MET A 3 14.64 -15.06 18.28
CA MET A 3 15.67 -15.54 19.20
C MET A 3 17.03 -15.44 18.54
N GLU A 4 17.99 -14.83 19.25
CA GLU A 4 19.39 -14.83 18.87
C GLU A 4 20.13 -15.87 19.69
N PHE A 5 20.98 -16.64 19.04
CA PHE A 5 21.76 -17.69 19.71
C PHE A 5 23.15 -17.85 19.09
N THR A 6 24.05 -18.46 19.82
CA THR A 6 25.35 -18.91 19.32
C THR A 6 25.63 -20.34 19.76
N VAL A 7 26.54 -20.99 19.07
CA VAL A 7 27.05 -22.32 19.46
C VAL A 7 28.54 -22.19 19.78
N GLN A 8 28.93 -22.56 20.98
CA GLN A 8 30.31 -22.57 21.39
C GLN A 8 30.62 -23.90 22.06
N GLU A 9 31.70 -24.56 21.65
CA GLU A 9 32.13 -25.87 22.19
C GLU A 9 31.00 -26.94 22.17
N GLY A 10 30.19 -26.94 21.08
CA GLY A 10 29.06 -27.86 20.91
C GLY A 10 27.84 -27.55 21.78
N LYS A 11 27.84 -26.46 22.56
CA LYS A 11 26.76 -26.02 23.43
C LYS A 11 26.03 -24.83 22.85
N LEU A 12 24.67 -24.88 22.86
CA LEU A 12 23.80 -23.80 22.44
C LEU A 12 23.63 -22.77 23.55
N TRP A 13 23.83 -21.49 23.20
CA TRP A 13 23.64 -20.35 24.09
C TRP A 13 22.63 -19.40 23.49
N PHE A 14 21.54 -19.12 24.21
CA PHE A 14 20.59 -18.06 23.85
C PHE A 14 21.12 -16.72 24.32
N LEU A 15 21.23 -15.78 23.39
CA LEU A 15 21.76 -14.43 23.66
C LEU A 15 20.62 -13.45 23.93
N GLN A 16 19.53 -13.55 23.17
CA GLN A 16 18.39 -12.66 23.30
C GLN A 16 17.10 -13.34 22.82
N THR A 17 15.98 -12.99 23.43
CA THR A 17 14.63 -13.40 23.01
C THR A 17 13.73 -12.16 22.95
N ARG A 18 13.02 -12.01 21.85
CA ARG A 18 12.08 -10.90 21.61
C ARG A 18 10.73 -11.42 21.12
N ASN A 19 9.69 -10.60 21.24
CA ASN A 19 8.42 -10.88 20.58
C ASN A 19 8.59 -10.74 19.07
N GLY A 20 8.26 -11.78 18.32
CA GLY A 20 8.32 -11.77 16.86
C GLY A 20 7.36 -10.73 16.27
N LYS A 21 7.87 -9.88 15.39
CA LYS A 21 7.04 -8.98 14.57
C LYS A 21 6.32 -9.81 13.51
N ARG A 22 5.02 -9.57 13.31
CA ARG A 22 4.17 -10.36 12.41
C ARG A 22 3.30 -9.44 11.57
N THR A 23 3.10 -9.81 10.31
CA THR A 23 2.05 -9.23 9.45
C THR A 23 0.68 -9.71 9.93
N GLY A 24 -0.40 -9.02 9.54
CA GLY A 24 -1.78 -9.44 9.84
C GLY A 24 -2.05 -10.88 9.42
N ALA A 25 -1.66 -11.26 8.19
CA ALA A 25 -1.83 -12.63 7.68
C ALA A 25 -1.10 -13.70 8.51
N ALA A 26 0.16 -13.43 8.88
CA ALA A 26 0.93 -14.36 9.74
C ALA A 26 0.32 -14.50 11.14
N MET A 27 -0.20 -13.41 11.70
CA MET A 27 -0.84 -13.41 13.01
C MET A 27 -2.10 -14.28 13.03
N VAL A 28 -2.98 -14.12 12.05
CA VAL A 28 -4.20 -14.94 11.91
C VAL A 28 -3.83 -16.41 11.70
N LYS A 29 -2.89 -16.69 10.79
CA LYS A 29 -2.45 -18.07 10.54
C LYS A 29 -1.89 -18.72 11.78
N ILE A 30 -1.02 -18.06 12.53
CA ILE A 30 -0.43 -18.59 13.77
C ILE A 30 -1.51 -18.85 14.82
N ALA A 31 -2.45 -17.92 15.04
CA ALA A 31 -3.55 -18.11 16.00
C ALA A 31 -4.41 -19.34 15.63
N MET A 32 -4.74 -19.51 14.35
CA MET A 32 -5.49 -20.66 13.86
C MET A 32 -4.73 -21.97 13.95
N ASP A 33 -3.43 -21.97 13.63
CA ASP A 33 -2.60 -23.18 13.73
C ASP A 33 -2.46 -23.63 15.20
N MET A 34 -2.27 -22.69 16.13
CA MET A 34 -2.23 -23.00 17.58
C MET A 34 -3.57 -23.55 18.09
N PHE A 35 -4.70 -22.98 17.65
CA PHE A 35 -6.02 -23.49 17.98
C PHE A 35 -6.23 -24.91 17.44
N ARG A 36 -5.92 -25.16 16.17
CA ARG A 36 -6.06 -26.48 15.54
C ARG A 36 -5.18 -27.55 16.19
N GLN A 37 -4.03 -27.16 16.71
CA GLN A 37 -3.11 -28.04 17.45
C GLN A 37 -3.53 -28.25 18.92
N GLY A 38 -4.62 -27.65 19.38
CA GLY A 38 -5.10 -27.72 20.76
C GLY A 38 -4.21 -27.00 21.78
N MET A 39 -3.31 -26.11 21.31
CA MET A 39 -2.41 -25.34 22.20
C MET A 39 -3.14 -24.19 22.92
N ILE A 40 -4.18 -23.66 22.32
CA ILE A 40 -5.03 -22.59 22.85
C ILE A 40 -6.49 -22.86 22.50
N ASP A 41 -7.41 -22.32 23.30
CA ASP A 41 -8.85 -22.36 23.02
C ASP A 41 -9.26 -21.26 21.99
N GLU A 42 -10.51 -21.30 21.57
CA GLU A 42 -11.07 -20.36 20.61
C GLU A 42 -10.98 -18.90 21.09
N LYS A 43 -11.31 -18.67 22.37
CA LYS A 43 -11.27 -17.33 22.96
C LYS A 43 -9.85 -16.77 22.96
N ALA A 44 -8.86 -17.57 23.33
CA ALA A 44 -7.45 -17.17 23.29
C ALA A 44 -6.96 -16.94 21.85
N ALA A 45 -7.43 -17.70 20.87
CA ALA A 45 -7.10 -17.51 19.47
C ALA A 45 -7.62 -16.15 18.96
N ILE A 46 -8.88 -15.80 19.27
CA ILE A 46 -9.48 -14.52 18.91
C ILE A 46 -8.73 -13.36 19.58
N LEU A 47 -8.45 -13.45 20.88
CA LEU A 47 -7.74 -12.39 21.62
C LEU A 47 -6.29 -12.16 21.17
N ARG A 48 -5.68 -13.11 20.46
CA ARG A 48 -4.34 -12.97 19.88
C ARG A 48 -4.31 -12.18 18.59
N VAL A 49 -5.46 -11.94 17.97
CA VAL A 49 -5.58 -11.23 16.71
C VAL A 49 -5.85 -9.75 16.98
N ASP A 50 -4.90 -8.89 16.60
CA ASP A 50 -5.04 -7.44 16.69
C ASP A 50 -6.00 -6.96 15.59
N PRO A 51 -7.16 -6.35 15.96
CA PRO A 51 -8.14 -5.88 14.97
C PRO A 51 -7.57 -4.87 13.97
N LEU A 52 -6.63 -4.01 14.39
CA LEU A 52 -6.00 -3.02 13.50
C LEU A 52 -5.18 -3.68 12.39
N LYS A 53 -4.63 -4.87 12.65
CA LYS A 53 -3.89 -5.64 11.64
C LYS A 53 -4.79 -6.47 10.74
N LEU A 54 -6.06 -6.68 11.11
CA LEU A 54 -7.04 -7.32 10.22
C LEU A 54 -7.42 -6.41 9.07
N ASP A 55 -7.44 -5.11 9.29
CA ASP A 55 -7.75 -4.13 8.26
C ASP A 55 -6.80 -4.26 7.05
N GLU A 56 -5.52 -4.56 7.30
CA GLU A 56 -4.54 -4.84 6.23
C GLU A 56 -4.97 -5.98 5.30
N LEU A 57 -5.78 -6.94 5.79
CA LEU A 57 -6.21 -8.12 5.03
C LEU A 57 -7.48 -7.87 4.21
N LEU A 58 -8.18 -6.76 4.46
CA LEU A 58 -9.39 -6.38 3.76
C LEU A 58 -9.10 -5.59 2.48
N HIS A 59 -7.85 -5.14 2.31
CA HIS A 59 -7.44 -4.37 1.15
C HIS A 59 -6.88 -5.27 0.04
N PRO A 60 -7.03 -4.87 -1.23
CA PRO A 60 -6.39 -5.54 -2.36
C PRO A 60 -4.87 -5.61 -2.17
N VAL A 61 -4.28 -6.71 -2.60
CA VAL A 61 -2.82 -6.91 -2.62
C VAL A 61 -2.39 -7.43 -3.98
N PHE A 62 -1.16 -7.11 -4.38
CA PHE A 62 -0.60 -7.65 -5.61
C PHE A 62 -0.18 -9.10 -5.46
N ASP A 63 -0.24 -9.84 -6.56
CA ASP A 63 0.39 -11.16 -6.65
C ASP A 63 1.90 -11.06 -6.41
N LYS A 64 2.42 -11.96 -5.57
CA LYS A 64 3.84 -11.95 -5.17
C LYS A 64 4.81 -12.17 -6.33
N LYS A 65 4.38 -12.91 -7.36
CA LYS A 65 5.20 -13.14 -8.56
C LYS A 65 5.22 -11.88 -9.41
N ALA A 66 4.06 -11.27 -9.64
CA ALA A 66 3.95 -10.02 -10.38
C ALA A 66 4.81 -8.89 -9.78
N ILE A 67 4.84 -8.75 -8.44
CA ILE A 67 5.72 -7.77 -7.77
C ILE A 67 7.20 -7.99 -8.09
N LYS A 68 7.65 -9.26 -8.13
CA LYS A 68 9.06 -9.58 -8.40
C LYS A 68 9.48 -9.29 -9.85
N GLU A 69 8.54 -9.39 -10.77
CA GLU A 69 8.74 -9.13 -12.20
C GLU A 69 8.55 -7.65 -12.57
N ALA A 70 7.87 -6.89 -11.70
CA ALA A 70 7.61 -5.48 -11.92
C ALA A 70 8.86 -4.61 -11.77
N LYS A 71 8.97 -3.56 -12.60
CA LYS A 71 10.01 -2.54 -12.48
C LYS A 71 9.58 -1.51 -11.43
N LEU A 72 10.32 -1.39 -10.34
CA LEU A 72 10.14 -0.30 -9.40
C LEU A 72 10.62 1.01 -10.02
N ILE A 73 9.72 2.00 -10.11
CA ILE A 73 10.01 3.30 -10.72
C ILE A 73 10.17 4.43 -9.69
N ALA A 74 9.44 4.39 -8.59
CA ALA A 74 9.52 5.39 -7.51
C ALA A 74 9.14 4.78 -6.16
N LYS A 75 9.42 5.51 -5.09
CA LYS A 75 9.02 5.18 -3.71
C LYS A 75 8.32 6.37 -3.07
N GLY A 76 7.29 6.08 -2.29
CA GLY A 76 6.58 7.06 -1.48
C GLY A 76 6.11 6.45 -0.16
N LEU A 77 5.35 7.22 0.61
CA LEU A 77 4.75 6.79 1.87
C LEU A 77 3.44 6.05 1.59
N ALA A 78 3.26 4.87 2.16
CA ALA A 78 1.98 4.15 2.14
C ALA A 78 0.97 4.88 3.03
N ALA A 79 0.31 5.90 2.47
CA ALA A 79 -0.55 6.82 3.20
C ALA A 79 -1.96 6.25 3.45
N SER A 80 -2.41 5.34 2.60
CA SER A 80 -3.60 4.50 2.79
C SER A 80 -3.32 3.11 2.23
N PRO A 81 -3.73 2.04 2.94
CA PRO A 81 -3.38 0.67 2.55
C PRO A 81 -4.08 0.24 1.26
N GLY A 82 -3.57 -0.83 0.65
CA GLY A 82 -4.15 -1.47 -0.52
C GLY A 82 -3.18 -1.57 -1.69
N ALA A 83 -3.73 -1.95 -2.84
CA ALA A 83 -3.05 -1.99 -4.12
C ALA A 83 -3.98 -1.41 -5.19
N ALA A 84 -3.45 -0.57 -6.05
CA ALA A 84 -4.19 0.03 -7.15
C ALA A 84 -3.42 -0.11 -8.46
N SER A 85 -4.17 -0.33 -9.55
CA SER A 85 -3.63 -0.38 -10.91
C SER A 85 -4.56 0.35 -11.84
N GLY A 86 -4.02 1.10 -12.77
CA GLY A 86 -4.84 1.83 -13.73
C GLY A 86 -4.01 2.74 -14.62
N ARG A 87 -4.71 3.43 -15.52
CA ARG A 87 -4.14 4.45 -16.38
C ARG A 87 -3.92 5.74 -15.59
N VAL A 88 -2.77 6.34 -15.76
CA VAL A 88 -2.45 7.62 -15.13
C VAL A 88 -3.28 8.74 -15.72
N VAL A 89 -3.87 9.55 -14.86
CA VAL A 89 -4.53 10.82 -15.22
C VAL A 89 -4.06 11.93 -14.29
N PHE A 90 -3.94 13.16 -14.78
CA PHE A 90 -3.32 14.26 -14.05
C PHE A 90 -4.29 15.32 -13.54
N ASN A 91 -5.59 15.14 -13.76
CA ASN A 91 -6.63 16.02 -13.24
C ASN A 91 -7.89 15.24 -12.85
N ALA A 92 -8.77 15.89 -12.09
CA ALA A 92 -9.98 15.27 -11.57
C ALA A 92 -11.05 15.02 -12.64
N ASP A 93 -11.16 15.90 -13.64
CA ASP A 93 -12.17 15.80 -14.71
C ASP A 93 -11.86 14.60 -15.59
N ASP A 94 -10.62 14.44 -16.04
CA ASP A 94 -10.19 13.26 -16.82
C ASP A 94 -10.36 11.97 -16.01
N ALA A 95 -10.07 11.99 -14.69
CA ALA A 95 -10.29 10.84 -13.83
C ALA A 95 -11.77 10.42 -13.81
N ALA A 96 -12.68 11.37 -13.67
CA ALA A 96 -14.11 11.13 -13.64
C ALA A 96 -14.63 10.65 -15.01
N ASP A 97 -14.22 11.32 -16.09
CA ASP A 97 -14.63 11.01 -17.46
C ASP A 97 -14.19 9.59 -17.86
N TRP A 98 -12.90 9.27 -17.69
CA TRP A 98 -12.38 7.96 -18.05
C TRP A 98 -13.01 6.83 -17.23
N ALA A 99 -13.25 7.07 -15.93
CA ALA A 99 -13.92 6.10 -15.08
C ALA A 99 -15.37 5.85 -15.51
N GLN A 100 -16.10 6.88 -15.97
CA GLN A 100 -17.45 6.74 -16.53
C GLN A 100 -17.47 5.87 -17.80
N HIS A 101 -16.38 5.89 -18.57
CA HIS A 101 -16.20 5.03 -19.75
C HIS A 101 -15.67 3.63 -19.41
N GLY A 102 -15.55 3.29 -18.11
CA GLY A 102 -15.16 1.95 -17.64
C GLY A 102 -13.64 1.74 -17.50
N GLU A 103 -12.84 2.79 -17.69
CA GLU A 103 -11.39 2.71 -17.49
C GLU A 103 -11.03 2.72 -15.99
N LYS A 104 -10.04 1.93 -15.63
CA LYS A 104 -9.43 2.01 -14.30
C LYS A 104 -8.36 3.09 -14.33
N VAL A 105 -8.51 4.11 -13.50
CA VAL A 105 -7.60 5.25 -13.49
C VAL A 105 -6.89 5.41 -12.15
N ILE A 106 -5.67 5.86 -12.22
CA ILE A 106 -4.85 6.33 -11.10
C ILE A 106 -4.73 7.84 -11.23
N MET A 107 -5.14 8.56 -10.19
CA MET A 107 -5.00 10.01 -10.19
C MET A 107 -3.64 10.42 -9.62
N GLU A 108 -2.83 11.07 -10.44
CA GLU A 108 -1.51 11.57 -10.11
C GLU A 108 -1.53 13.09 -9.96
N ARG A 109 -1.03 13.58 -8.82
CA ARG A 109 -0.96 15.02 -8.55
C ARG A 109 0.35 15.38 -7.86
N VAL A 110 0.80 16.62 -7.98
CA VAL A 110 1.85 17.12 -7.07
C VAL A 110 1.31 17.09 -5.63
N GLU A 111 0.14 17.66 -5.42
CA GLU A 111 -0.66 17.60 -4.20
C GLU A 111 -2.14 17.63 -4.59
N THR A 112 -3.01 17.00 -3.82
CA THR A 112 -4.46 17.07 -4.03
C THR A 112 -5.08 18.24 -3.27
N SER A 113 -6.17 18.77 -3.82
CA SER A 113 -6.99 19.81 -3.21
C SER A 113 -8.45 19.34 -3.05
N PRO A 114 -9.30 20.06 -2.30
CA PRO A 114 -10.73 19.74 -2.20
C PRO A 114 -11.46 19.68 -3.56
N GLU A 115 -10.98 20.40 -4.56
CA GLU A 115 -11.54 20.41 -5.92
C GLU A 115 -11.33 19.07 -6.63
N ASP A 116 -10.34 18.28 -6.21
CA ASP A 116 -10.02 16.97 -6.78
C ASP A 116 -10.96 15.85 -6.32
N LEU A 117 -11.87 16.09 -5.36
CA LEU A 117 -12.68 15.05 -4.70
C LEU A 117 -13.49 14.18 -5.66
N ALA A 118 -14.05 14.76 -6.73
CA ALA A 118 -14.83 14.01 -7.72
C ALA A 118 -13.95 13.00 -8.46
N GLY A 119 -12.77 13.43 -8.93
CA GLY A 119 -11.79 12.56 -9.59
C GLY A 119 -11.23 11.52 -8.62
N MET A 120 -10.97 11.91 -7.36
CA MET A 120 -10.54 10.99 -6.32
C MET A 120 -11.59 9.90 -6.08
N ALA A 121 -12.88 10.24 -6.05
CA ALA A 121 -13.96 9.25 -5.89
C ALA A 121 -14.03 8.26 -7.06
N ALA A 122 -13.70 8.69 -8.27
CA ALA A 122 -13.69 7.84 -9.46
C ALA A 122 -12.45 6.95 -9.60
N ALA A 123 -11.27 7.44 -9.17
CA ALA A 123 -9.99 6.74 -9.32
C ALA A 123 -9.88 5.46 -8.46
N GLN A 124 -9.05 4.50 -8.89
CA GLN A 124 -8.73 3.30 -8.13
C GLN A 124 -7.78 3.60 -6.95
N GLY A 125 -6.95 4.61 -7.08
CA GLY A 125 -6.02 5.06 -6.06
C GLY A 125 -5.36 6.38 -6.42
N PHE A 126 -4.59 6.92 -5.47
CA PHE A 126 -3.95 8.24 -5.61
C PHE A 126 -2.45 8.13 -5.40
N LEU A 127 -1.73 8.80 -6.28
CA LEU A 127 -0.28 8.96 -6.17
C LEU A 127 0.03 10.44 -6.11
N THR A 128 0.82 10.89 -5.12
CA THR A 128 1.21 12.30 -5.04
C THR A 128 2.71 12.44 -4.89
N ALA A 129 3.29 13.41 -5.61
CA ALA A 129 4.71 13.73 -5.52
C ALA A 129 5.06 14.35 -4.17
N ARG A 130 4.15 15.11 -3.57
CA ARG A 130 4.29 15.74 -2.25
C ARG A 130 3.21 15.27 -1.29
N GLY A 131 3.43 15.58 0.00
CA GLY A 131 2.51 15.23 1.07
C GLY A 131 3.02 14.12 1.96
N GLY A 132 2.35 13.94 3.08
CA GLY A 132 2.68 12.94 4.10
C GLY A 132 1.44 12.22 4.58
N MET A 133 1.55 11.51 5.71
CA MET A 133 0.46 10.74 6.31
C MET A 133 -0.77 11.57 6.71
N THR A 134 -0.61 12.88 6.87
CA THR A 134 -1.67 13.84 7.23
C THR A 134 -2.05 14.77 6.07
N SER A 135 -1.54 14.53 4.86
CA SER A 135 -1.90 15.31 3.69
C SER A 135 -3.38 15.11 3.32
N HIS A 136 -3.95 16.05 2.56
CA HIS A 136 -5.33 15.94 2.06
C HIS A 136 -5.57 14.62 1.32
N ALA A 137 -4.65 14.22 0.41
CA ALA A 137 -4.72 12.94 -0.29
C ALA A 137 -4.81 11.75 0.66
N ALA A 138 -3.97 11.72 1.69
CA ALA A 138 -3.90 10.63 2.67
C ALA A 138 -5.18 10.52 3.51
N VAL A 139 -5.71 11.65 3.97
CA VAL A 139 -6.93 11.68 4.80
C VAL A 139 -8.15 11.25 3.98
N VAL A 140 -8.31 11.82 2.79
CA VAL A 140 -9.42 11.50 1.89
C VAL A 140 -9.35 10.04 1.43
N ALA A 141 -8.17 9.54 1.07
CA ALA A 141 -7.98 8.15 0.66
C ALA A 141 -8.45 7.16 1.74
N ARG A 142 -8.02 7.37 2.98
CA ARG A 142 -8.48 6.54 4.12
C ARG A 142 -9.98 6.63 4.33
N GLY A 143 -10.56 7.83 4.23
CA GLY A 143 -12.00 8.02 4.33
C GLY A 143 -12.80 7.30 3.23
N MET A 144 -12.22 7.17 2.04
CA MET A 144 -12.82 6.48 0.90
C MET A 144 -12.45 4.98 0.81
N GLY A 145 -11.55 4.49 1.67
CA GLY A 145 -11.04 3.11 1.61
C GLY A 145 -10.20 2.82 0.35
N LYS A 146 -9.54 3.84 -0.21
CA LYS A 146 -8.74 3.74 -1.44
C LYS A 146 -7.24 3.76 -1.16
N CYS A 147 -6.48 3.04 -1.98
CA CYS A 147 -5.02 3.03 -1.89
C CYS A 147 -4.44 4.42 -2.16
N CYS A 148 -3.44 4.81 -1.37
CA CYS A 148 -2.75 6.08 -1.57
C CYS A 148 -1.26 5.95 -1.25
N VAL A 149 -0.44 6.36 -2.21
CA VAL A 149 0.99 6.60 -2.00
C VAL A 149 1.24 8.10 -2.08
N SER A 150 1.77 8.68 -1.00
CA SER A 150 2.05 10.11 -0.90
C SER A 150 3.55 10.38 -0.80
N GLY A 151 3.97 11.57 -1.24
CA GLY A 151 5.35 11.99 -1.06
C GLY A 151 6.35 11.23 -1.93
N ALA A 152 5.97 10.80 -3.12
CA ALA A 152 6.87 10.22 -4.11
C ALA A 152 7.71 11.32 -4.78
N GLY A 153 8.56 11.98 -4.03
CA GLY A 153 9.25 13.23 -4.39
C GLY A 153 10.24 13.13 -5.55
N THR A 154 10.54 11.93 -6.03
CA THR A 154 11.34 11.73 -7.24
C THR A 154 10.53 11.97 -8.53
N LEU A 155 9.19 11.94 -8.45
CA LEU A 155 8.30 12.17 -9.58
C LEU A 155 8.23 13.66 -9.89
N LYS A 156 8.53 14.01 -11.13
CA LYS A 156 8.39 15.37 -11.68
C LYS A 156 7.17 15.40 -12.58
N ILE A 157 6.14 16.12 -12.17
CA ILE A 157 4.87 16.19 -12.90
C ILE A 157 4.83 17.46 -13.73
N ASP A 158 4.51 17.32 -15.00
CA ASP A 158 4.21 18.41 -15.91
C ASP A 158 2.75 18.30 -16.39
N TYR A 159 1.92 19.18 -15.86
CA TYR A 159 0.49 19.22 -16.20
C TYR A 159 0.24 19.74 -17.65
N ALA A 160 1.14 20.56 -18.20
CA ALA A 160 0.96 21.09 -19.54
C ALA A 160 1.14 20.01 -20.61
N THR A 161 2.10 19.13 -20.39
CA THR A 161 2.35 17.98 -21.27
C THR A 161 1.63 16.70 -20.83
N LYS A 162 0.94 16.73 -19.68
CA LYS A 162 0.30 15.58 -19.05
C LYS A 162 1.26 14.39 -18.94
N THR A 163 2.40 14.62 -18.28
CA THR A 163 3.45 13.62 -18.09
C THR A 163 4.00 13.67 -16.68
N MET A 164 4.57 12.56 -16.23
CA MET A 164 5.48 12.53 -15.10
C MET A 164 6.82 11.91 -15.50
N GLU A 165 7.90 12.40 -14.92
CA GLU A 165 9.25 11.91 -15.18
C GLU A 165 9.91 11.44 -13.89
N VAL A 166 10.64 10.33 -13.98
CA VAL A 166 11.49 9.80 -12.93
C VAL A 166 12.72 9.10 -13.55
N ASP A 167 13.92 9.52 -13.16
CA ASP A 167 15.20 8.96 -13.63
C ASP A 167 15.27 8.78 -15.16
N GLY A 168 14.77 9.78 -15.92
CA GLY A 168 14.75 9.76 -17.38
C GLY A 168 13.64 8.91 -18.01
N LEU A 169 12.83 8.21 -17.20
CA LEU A 169 11.63 7.54 -17.67
C LEU A 169 10.48 8.55 -17.71
N VAL A 170 9.86 8.71 -18.88
CA VAL A 170 8.67 9.54 -19.05
C VAL A 170 7.44 8.66 -19.12
N ILE A 171 6.47 8.93 -18.25
CA ILE A 171 5.16 8.28 -18.19
C ILE A 171 4.13 9.32 -18.61
N LYS A 172 3.32 8.98 -19.59
CA LYS A 172 2.30 9.86 -20.16
C LYS A 172 0.92 9.54 -19.62
N GLU A 173 0.01 10.50 -19.74
CA GLU A 173 -1.40 10.24 -19.49
C GLU A 173 -1.89 9.04 -20.29
N GLY A 174 -2.58 8.11 -19.63
CA GLY A 174 -3.05 6.85 -20.21
C GLY A 174 -2.07 5.69 -20.09
N ASP A 175 -0.81 5.88 -19.71
CA ASP A 175 0.09 4.78 -19.41
C ASP A 175 -0.36 4.05 -18.13
N TYR A 176 -0.07 2.75 -18.07
CA TYR A 176 -0.50 1.92 -16.94
C TYR A 176 0.57 1.89 -15.84
N ILE A 177 0.15 2.18 -14.61
CA ILE A 177 0.99 2.03 -13.42
C ILE A 177 0.26 1.24 -12.33
N SER A 178 1.03 0.82 -11.32
CA SER A 178 0.52 0.10 -10.15
C SER A 178 1.30 0.51 -8.89
N PHE A 179 0.64 0.61 -7.76
CA PHE A 179 1.27 0.85 -6.46
C PHE A 179 0.43 0.28 -5.31
#